data_c9ea8195d00fcde7743ca74e2997e850
#
_entry.id   c9ea8195d00fcde7743ca74e2997e850
#
_cell.length_a   1.000
_cell.length_b   1.000
_cell.length_c   1.000
_cell.angle_alpha   90.00
_cell.angle_beta   90.00
_cell.angle_gamma   90.00
#
_symmetry.space_group_name_H-M   'P 1'
#
loop_
_entity.id
_entity.type
_entity.pdbx_description
1 polymer ?
#
loop_
_entity_poly.entity_id
_entity_poly.type
_entity_poly.pdbx_seq_one_letter_code
_entity_poly.pdbx_strand_id
1 'polypeptide(L)'
;MNDKTILITGSTEGIGKQAALELSDSGARVILHGRNKSKVKQVLQEIEQKTGNDQLDFFIADLSSLQQIRTMSAEIRRKYSRKAPTI
;
A
#
# COMPACT_ATOMS: atom_id res chain seq x y z
N MET A 1 -10.43 12.29 3.08
CA MET A 1 -10.30 10.84 2.71
C MET A 1 -9.73 9.97 3.81
N ASN A 2 -9.71 10.44 5.05
CA ASN A 2 -9.05 9.71 6.14
C ASN A 2 -9.76 8.44 6.61
N ASP A 3 -10.98 8.20 6.14
CA ASP A 3 -11.68 6.95 6.45
C ASP A 3 -11.54 5.89 5.34
N LYS A 4 -10.81 6.21 4.28
CA LYS A 4 -10.63 5.28 3.16
C LYS A 4 -9.32 4.50 3.26
N THR A 5 -9.38 3.25 2.83
CA THR A 5 -8.21 2.39 2.70
C THR A 5 -7.97 2.12 1.22
N ILE A 6 -6.78 2.45 0.75
CA ILE A 6 -6.44 2.40 -0.68
C ILE A 6 -5.22 1.51 -0.86
N LEU A 7 -5.35 0.50 -1.72
CA LEU A 7 -4.23 -0.34 -2.12
C LEU A 7 -3.66 0.18 -3.44
N ILE A 8 -2.36 0.42 -3.47
CA ILE A 8 -1.67 0.87 -4.68
C ILE A 8 -0.65 -0.18 -5.08
N THR A 9 -0.91 -0.88 -6.19
CA THR A 9 0.03 -1.86 -6.71
C THR A 9 1.22 -1.17 -7.35
N GLY A 10 2.41 -1.76 -7.23
CA GLY A 10 3.62 -1.17 -7.80
C GLY A 10 3.95 0.19 -7.23
N SER A 11 3.80 0.38 -5.92
CA SER A 11 3.91 1.69 -5.28
C SER A 11 5.32 2.08 -4.86
N THR A 12 6.36 1.35 -5.32
CA THR A 12 7.74 1.65 -4.92
C THR A 12 8.43 2.63 -5.85
N GLU A 13 7.88 2.92 -7.02
CA GLU A 13 8.51 3.85 -7.95
C GLU A 13 7.48 4.40 -8.94
N GLY A 14 7.87 5.49 -9.63
CA GLY A 14 7.07 6.08 -10.69
C GLY A 14 5.73 6.63 -10.23
N ILE A 15 4.71 6.41 -11.07
CA ILE A 15 3.38 6.94 -10.82
C ILE A 15 2.77 6.36 -9.55
N GLY A 16 3.01 5.08 -9.28
CA GLY A 16 2.49 4.44 -8.07
C GLY A 16 3.02 5.06 -6.79
N LYS A 17 4.32 5.37 -6.76
CA LYS A 17 4.93 6.02 -5.61
C LYS A 17 4.36 7.44 -5.42
N GLN A 18 4.22 8.18 -6.50
CA GLN A 18 3.69 9.53 -6.42
C GLN A 18 2.23 9.54 -5.94
N ALA A 19 1.42 8.60 -6.45
CA ALA A 19 0.03 8.47 -6.01
C ALA A 19 -0.04 8.12 -4.51
N ALA A 20 0.84 7.21 -4.06
CA ALA A 20 0.88 6.83 -2.66
C ALA A 20 1.23 8.02 -1.76
N LEU A 21 2.16 8.84 -2.20
CA LEU A 21 2.55 10.03 -1.46
C LEU A 21 1.39 11.03 -1.35
N GLU A 22 0.73 11.30 -2.47
CA GLU A 22 -0.36 12.26 -2.49
C GLU A 22 -1.56 11.80 -1.66
N LEU A 23 -1.92 10.53 -1.76
CA LEU A 23 -3.04 9.99 -1.01
C LEU A 23 -2.73 9.91 0.48
N SER A 24 -1.49 9.59 0.85
CA SER A 24 -1.06 9.60 2.24
C SER A 24 -1.11 11.01 2.82
N ASP A 25 -0.73 12.00 2.02
CA ASP A 25 -0.76 13.39 2.45
C ASP A 25 -2.20 13.87 2.68
N SER A 26 -3.17 13.30 1.99
CA SER A 26 -4.59 13.62 2.19
C SER A 26 -5.20 12.93 3.41
N GLY A 27 -4.45 12.11 4.12
CA GLY A 27 -4.90 11.44 5.33
C GLY A 27 -5.51 10.06 5.11
N ALA A 28 -5.49 9.53 3.90
CA ALA A 28 -6.01 8.19 3.62
C ALA A 28 -5.10 7.12 4.21
N ARG A 29 -5.67 5.99 4.57
CA ARG A 29 -4.86 4.80 4.88
C ARG A 29 -4.41 4.20 3.56
N VAL A 30 -3.11 4.05 3.38
CA VAL A 30 -2.53 3.57 2.13
C VAL A 30 -1.81 2.25 2.38
N ILE A 31 -2.10 1.27 1.53
CA ILE A 31 -1.43 -0.02 1.54
C ILE A 31 -0.47 -0.03 0.35
N LEU A 32 0.82 -0.08 0.64
CA LEU A 32 1.84 -0.15 -0.39
C LEU A 32 2.02 -1.58 -0.85
N HIS A 33 2.38 -1.75 -2.11
CA HIS A 33 2.66 -3.06 -2.67
C HIS A 33 3.92 -3.00 -3.52
N GLY A 34 4.74 -4.02 -3.43
CA GLY A 34 5.90 -4.20 -4.27
C GLY A 34 6.41 -5.62 -4.16
N ARG A 35 7.40 -5.97 -4.98
CA ARG A 35 8.03 -7.29 -4.93
C ARG A 35 9.20 -7.36 -3.96
N ASN A 36 9.84 -6.23 -3.69
CA ASN A 36 11.05 -6.17 -2.87
C ASN A 36 10.71 -5.54 -1.51
N LYS A 37 10.81 -6.34 -0.46
CA LYS A 37 10.46 -5.90 0.88
C LYS A 37 11.29 -4.69 1.34
N SER A 38 12.57 -4.69 1.04
CA SER A 38 13.45 -3.57 1.43
C SER A 38 13.02 -2.27 0.77
N LYS A 39 12.70 -2.32 -0.51
CA LYS A 39 12.23 -1.14 -1.24
C LYS A 39 10.91 -0.64 -0.71
N VAL A 40 9.97 -1.55 -0.46
CA VAL A 40 8.65 -1.15 0.04
C VAL A 40 8.77 -0.50 1.41
N LYS A 41 9.58 -1.06 2.30
CA LYS A 41 9.80 -0.47 3.61
C LYS A 41 10.46 0.90 3.52
N GLN A 42 11.41 1.05 2.62
CA GLN A 42 12.09 2.33 2.42
C GLN A 42 11.11 3.40 1.94
N VAL A 43 10.25 3.06 1.00
CA VAL A 43 9.23 3.98 0.49
C VAL A 43 8.22 4.33 1.59
N LEU A 44 7.82 3.33 2.38
CA LEU A 44 6.89 3.56 3.47
C LEU A 44 7.45 4.57 4.47
N GLN A 45 8.72 4.41 4.87
CA GLN A 45 9.36 5.35 5.78
C GLN A 45 9.47 6.75 5.17
N GLU A 46 9.80 6.82 3.89
CA GLU A 46 9.91 8.09 3.19
C GLU A 46 8.58 8.83 3.18
N ILE A 47 7.49 8.12 2.88
CA ILE A 47 6.16 8.72 2.85
C ILE A 47 5.73 9.16 4.24
N GLU A 48 5.97 8.33 5.24
CA GLU A 48 5.64 8.66 6.62
C GLU A 48 6.35 9.92 7.08
N GLN A 49 7.64 10.06 6.74
CA GLN A 49 8.41 11.24 7.11
C GLN A 49 7.90 12.49 6.42
N LYS A 50 7.52 12.38 5.15
CA LYS A 50 7.06 13.53 4.37
C LYS A 50 5.66 13.98 4.71
N THR A 51 4.78 13.05 5.02
CA THR A 51 3.35 13.35 5.21
C THR A 51 2.93 13.37 6.66
N GLY A 52 3.69 12.74 7.55
CA GLY A 52 3.28 12.57 8.94
C GLY A 52 2.16 11.55 9.12
N ASN A 53 1.76 10.88 8.05
CA ASN A 53 0.69 9.88 8.11
C ASN A 53 1.28 8.54 8.54
N ASP A 54 0.83 8.01 9.68
CA ASP A 54 1.28 6.71 10.19
C ASP A 54 0.30 5.58 9.87
N GLN A 55 -0.78 5.87 9.14
CA GLN A 55 -1.75 4.86 8.74
C GLN A 55 -1.34 4.23 7.41
N LEU A 56 -0.16 3.64 7.41
CA LEU A 56 0.42 3.00 6.23
C LEU A 56 0.65 1.53 6.51
N ASP A 57 0.46 0.71 5.49
CA ASP A 57 0.71 -0.72 5.57
C ASP A 57 1.38 -1.17 4.28
N PHE A 58 1.82 -2.40 4.22
CA PHE A 58 2.41 -2.92 3.00
C PHE A 58 2.21 -4.42 2.89
N PHE A 59 2.23 -4.90 1.64
CA PHE A 59 2.21 -6.32 1.32
C PHE A 59 3.21 -6.58 0.21
N ILE A 60 3.85 -7.74 0.28
CA ILE A 60 4.85 -8.14 -0.69
C ILE A 60 4.27 -9.26 -1.53
N ALA A 61 4.25 -9.07 -2.84
CA ALA A 61 3.78 -10.09 -3.76
C ALA A 61 4.34 -9.83 -5.14
N ASP A 62 4.66 -10.91 -5.84
CA ASP A 62 5.00 -10.86 -7.26
C ASP A 62 3.71 -11.06 -8.04
N LEU A 63 3.27 -10.04 -8.77
CA LEU A 63 2.00 -10.09 -9.49
C LEU A 63 2.02 -11.06 -10.67
N SER A 64 3.20 -11.57 -11.05
CA SER A 64 3.28 -12.65 -12.03
C SER A 64 2.94 -14.02 -11.43
N SER A 65 2.86 -14.11 -10.10
CA SER A 65 2.51 -15.33 -9.39
C SER A 65 1.07 -15.28 -8.91
N LEU A 66 0.22 -16.09 -9.51
CA LEU A 66 -1.20 -16.16 -9.12
C LEU A 66 -1.36 -16.54 -7.65
N GLN A 67 -0.52 -17.45 -7.17
CA GLN A 67 -0.58 -17.88 -5.79
C GLN A 67 -0.26 -16.73 -4.82
N GLN A 68 0.75 -15.93 -5.14
CA GLN A 68 1.11 -14.79 -4.29
C GLN A 68 0.01 -13.73 -4.31
N ILE A 69 -0.62 -13.51 -5.46
CA ILE A 69 -1.76 -12.58 -5.56
C ILE A 69 -2.89 -13.05 -4.66
N ARG A 70 -3.21 -14.33 -4.71
CA ARG A 70 -4.29 -14.88 -3.88
C ARG A 70 -4.00 -14.78 -2.40
N THR A 71 -2.76 -15.06 -2.01
CA THR A 71 -2.33 -14.94 -0.62
C THR A 71 -2.43 -13.51 -0.13
N MET A 72 -1.94 -12.56 -0.93
CA MET A 72 -2.00 -11.15 -0.60
C MET A 72 -3.45 -10.67 -0.47
N SER A 73 -4.31 -11.06 -1.43
CA SER A 73 -5.72 -10.67 -1.40
C SER A 73 -6.43 -11.19 -0.16
N ALA A 74 -6.14 -12.44 0.21
CA ALA A 74 -6.74 -13.04 1.40
C ALA A 74 -6.30 -12.32 2.67
N GLU A 75 -5.04 -11.95 2.76
CA GLU A 75 -4.52 -11.23 3.92
C GLU A 75 -5.12 -9.83 4.03
N ILE A 76 -5.26 -9.14 2.91
CA ILE A 76 -5.86 -7.81 2.88
C ILE A 76 -7.32 -7.89 3.30
N ARG A 77 -8.08 -8.85 2.78
CA ARG A 77 -9.48 -9.04 3.17
C ARG A 77 -9.64 -9.30 4.65
N ARG A 78 -8.78 -10.15 5.19
CA ARG A 78 -8.85 -10.50 6.61
C ARG A 78 -8.58 -9.30 7.49
N LYS A 79 -7.60 -8.48 7.11
CA LYS A 79 -7.21 -7.31 7.89
C LYS A 79 -8.21 -6.15 7.74
N TYR A 80 -8.80 -6.01 6.56
CA TYR A 80 -9.68 -4.89 6.24
C TYR A 80 -11.06 -5.38 5.83
N SER A 81 -11.60 -6.35 6.57
CA SER A 81 -12.83 -7.03 6.18
C SER A 81 -14.07 -6.13 6.08
N ARG A 82 -14.09 -5.03 6.80
CA ARG A 82 -15.24 -4.13 6.82
C ARG A 82 -15.20 -3.08 5.72
N LYS A 83 -14.00 -2.78 5.20
CA LYS A 83 -13.82 -1.77 4.18
C LYS A 83 -12.84 -2.32 3.16
N ALA A 84 -13.37 -2.78 2.03
CA ALA A 84 -12.52 -3.26 0.96
C ALA A 84 -11.63 -2.14 0.45
N PRO A 85 -10.32 -2.40 0.25
CA PRO A 85 -9.44 -1.37 -0.30
C PRO A 85 -9.85 -0.97 -1.71
N THR A 86 -9.65 0.29 -2.03
CA THR A 86 -9.83 0.82 -3.37
C THR A 86 -8.46 0.94 -4.03
N ILE A 87 -8.37 0.55 -5.25
CA ILE A 87 -7.12 0.62 -6.02
C ILE A 87 -7.06 1.93 -6.81
#